data_f59be2ebdfb2ec9d32bcd498562a4557
#
_entry.id   f59be2ebdfb2ec9d32bcd498562a4557
#
_cell.length_a   1.000
_cell.length_b   1.000
_cell.length_c   1.000
_cell.angle_alpha   90.00
_cell.angle_beta   90.00
_cell.angle_gamma   90.00
#
_symmetry.space_group_name_H-M   'P 1'
#
loop_
_entity.id
_entity.type
_entity.pdbx_description
1 polymer ?
#
loop_
_entity_poly.entity_id
_entity_poly.type
_entity_poly.pdbx_seq_one_letter_code
_entity_poly.pdbx_strand_id
1 'polypeptide(L)'
;MVVSVLLALASTQLKDRQEFNIELDKKKNILKCIGKDLSLMNADAIFKEYKSNISNIILKLNGDVVANIASETLESVNNKSTGQLKYFLDNVEYLPAYKSSNPEAFIIPISGKGLWSTLFGYFALERDLNTVMGITFYKHGETPGLGGEVEKKWFQNNFVG
;
A
#
# COMPACT_ATOMS: atom_id res chain seq x y z
N MET A 1 2.79 17.35 -35.65
CA MET A 1 2.27 18.36 -34.66
C MET A 1 0.89 18.01 -34.11
N VAL A 2 -0.17 17.78 -34.93
CA VAL A 2 -1.53 17.50 -34.42
C VAL A 2 -1.59 16.26 -33.49
N VAL A 3 -0.96 15.16 -33.86
CA VAL A 3 -0.94 13.91 -33.08
C VAL A 3 -0.26 14.11 -31.69
N SER A 4 0.81 14.89 -31.65
CA SER A 4 1.52 15.18 -30.38
C SER A 4 0.65 15.99 -29.41
N VAL A 5 -0.12 16.95 -29.93
CA VAL A 5 -1.05 17.75 -29.14
C VAL A 5 -2.21 16.90 -28.62
N LEU A 6 -2.77 16.02 -29.47
CA LEU A 6 -3.84 15.11 -29.07
C LEU A 6 -3.37 14.11 -27.98
N LEU A 7 -2.14 13.57 -28.11
CA LEU A 7 -1.56 12.70 -27.11
C LEU A 7 -1.31 13.43 -25.79
N ALA A 8 -0.83 14.67 -25.82
CA ALA A 8 -0.62 15.48 -24.64
C ALA A 8 -1.95 15.80 -23.92
N LEU A 9 -2.99 16.17 -24.67
CA LEU A 9 -4.32 16.40 -24.10
C LEU A 9 -4.92 15.13 -23.49
N ALA A 10 -4.85 14.00 -24.19
CA ALA A 10 -5.31 12.72 -23.67
C ALA A 10 -4.55 12.31 -22.40
N SER A 11 -3.22 12.47 -22.39
CA SER A 11 -2.38 12.18 -21.21
C SER A 11 -2.78 13.05 -20.02
N THR A 12 -3.01 14.32 -20.21
CA THR A 12 -3.40 15.26 -19.14
C THR A 12 -4.78 14.92 -18.57
N GLN A 13 -5.76 14.62 -19.43
CA GLN A 13 -7.11 14.26 -18.98
C GLN A 13 -7.17 12.90 -18.24
N LEU A 14 -6.27 11.98 -18.59
CA LEU A 14 -6.21 10.66 -17.96
C LEU A 14 -5.48 10.69 -16.63
N LYS A 15 -4.63 11.68 -16.38
CA LYS A 15 -3.81 11.77 -15.17
C LYS A 15 -4.64 11.77 -13.88
N ASP A 16 -5.65 12.61 -13.81
CA ASP A 16 -6.52 12.71 -12.63
C ASP A 16 -7.25 11.39 -12.33
N ARG A 17 -7.70 10.70 -13.40
CA ARG A 17 -8.34 9.38 -13.25
C ARG A 17 -7.35 8.31 -12.82
N GLN A 18 -6.11 8.37 -13.31
CA GLN A 18 -5.05 7.45 -12.90
C GLN A 18 -4.69 7.65 -11.44
N GLU A 19 -4.50 8.89 -10.99
CA GLU A 19 -4.21 9.22 -9.58
C GLU A 19 -5.35 8.77 -8.66
N PHE A 20 -6.60 9.03 -9.04
CA PHE A 20 -7.78 8.54 -8.31
C PHE A 20 -7.80 7.01 -8.19
N ASN A 21 -7.53 6.30 -9.28
CA ASN A 21 -7.52 4.83 -9.27
C ASN A 21 -6.37 4.27 -8.42
N ILE A 22 -5.18 4.88 -8.48
CA ILE A 22 -4.04 4.49 -7.66
C ILE A 22 -4.36 4.68 -6.16
N GLU A 23 -4.96 5.82 -5.82
CA GLU A 23 -5.36 6.09 -4.44
C GLU A 23 -6.45 5.13 -3.96
N LEU A 24 -7.45 4.88 -4.80
CA LEU A 24 -8.52 3.91 -4.51
C LEU A 24 -7.95 2.50 -4.29
N ASP A 25 -7.03 2.05 -5.15
CA ASP A 25 -6.40 0.74 -5.01
C ASP A 25 -5.55 0.62 -3.76
N LYS A 26 -4.80 1.67 -3.41
CA LYS A 26 -4.06 1.74 -2.14
C LYS A 26 -5.01 1.54 -0.95
N LYS A 27 -6.10 2.31 -0.89
CA LYS A 27 -7.08 2.22 0.21
C LYS A 27 -7.77 0.86 0.25
N LYS A 28 -8.15 0.30 -0.91
CA LYS A 28 -8.70 -1.05 -0.99
C LYS A 28 -7.77 -2.11 -0.40
N ASN A 29 -6.49 -2.06 -0.75
CA ASN A 29 -5.53 -3.07 -0.30
C ASN A 29 -5.23 -2.95 1.19
N ILE A 30 -5.20 -1.74 1.75
CA ILE A 30 -5.08 -1.53 3.19
C ILE A 30 -6.31 -2.11 3.92
N LEU A 31 -7.52 -1.84 3.46
CA LEU A 31 -8.75 -2.37 4.06
C LEU A 31 -8.86 -3.90 3.91
N LYS A 32 -8.48 -4.46 2.76
CA LYS A 32 -8.42 -5.92 2.55
C LYS A 32 -7.44 -6.60 3.48
N CYS A 33 -6.29 -5.95 3.76
CA CYS A 33 -5.25 -6.48 4.62
C CYS A 33 -5.73 -6.71 6.06
N ILE A 34 -6.71 -5.93 6.52
CA ILE A 34 -7.37 -6.09 7.82
C ILE A 34 -8.69 -6.90 7.73
N GLY A 35 -8.88 -7.66 6.67
CA GLY A 35 -10.02 -8.57 6.51
C GLY A 35 -11.36 -7.92 6.12
N LYS A 36 -11.40 -6.64 5.71
CA LYS A 36 -12.64 -5.99 5.29
C LYS A 36 -13.12 -6.56 3.95
N ASP A 37 -14.40 -6.94 3.89
CA ASP A 37 -15.05 -7.30 2.64
C ASP A 37 -15.50 -6.04 1.90
N LEU A 38 -14.94 -5.83 0.71
CA LEU A 38 -15.20 -4.66 -0.13
C LEU A 38 -16.07 -5.02 -1.35
N SER A 39 -16.59 -6.24 -1.45
CA SER A 39 -17.27 -6.76 -2.66
C SER A 39 -18.50 -5.95 -3.06
N LEU A 40 -19.20 -5.37 -2.11
CA LEU A 40 -20.41 -4.57 -2.33
C LEU A 40 -20.17 -3.05 -2.20
N MET A 41 -18.93 -2.62 -2.03
CA MET A 41 -18.58 -1.21 -1.79
C MET A 41 -18.18 -0.52 -3.09
N ASN A 42 -18.81 0.62 -3.37
CA ASN A 42 -18.36 1.52 -4.42
C ASN A 42 -17.16 2.37 -3.93
N ALA A 43 -16.57 3.17 -4.81
CA ALA A 43 -15.40 3.98 -4.50
C ALA A 43 -15.64 4.92 -3.30
N ASP A 44 -16.78 5.62 -3.27
CA ASP A 44 -17.11 6.58 -2.20
C ASP A 44 -17.24 5.90 -0.83
N ALA A 45 -17.86 4.72 -0.80
CA ALA A 45 -17.97 3.91 0.41
C ALA A 45 -16.59 3.46 0.92
N ILE A 46 -15.67 3.09 0.02
CA ILE A 46 -14.30 2.71 0.35
C ILE A 46 -13.53 3.92 0.92
N PHE A 47 -13.62 5.10 0.30
CA PHE A 47 -12.99 6.31 0.81
C PHE A 47 -13.52 6.69 2.20
N LYS A 48 -14.85 6.57 2.40
CA LYS A 48 -15.49 6.84 3.69
C LYS A 48 -15.02 5.85 4.76
N GLU A 49 -15.04 4.55 4.46
CA GLU A 49 -14.57 3.50 5.38
C GLU A 49 -13.10 3.70 5.76
N TYR A 50 -12.25 3.98 4.78
CA TYR A 50 -10.84 4.28 5.02
C TYR A 50 -10.67 5.49 5.94
N LYS A 51 -11.34 6.61 5.64
CA LYS A 51 -11.23 7.86 6.41
C LYS A 51 -11.73 7.71 7.85
N SER A 52 -12.73 6.89 8.09
CA SER A 52 -13.30 6.69 9.44
C SER A 52 -12.50 5.71 10.29
N ASN A 53 -11.73 4.81 9.65
CA ASN A 53 -11.12 3.68 10.34
C ASN A 53 -9.59 3.70 10.35
N ILE A 54 -8.95 4.31 9.36
CA ILE A 54 -7.50 4.27 9.17
C ILE A 54 -6.87 5.62 9.45
N SER A 55 -5.83 5.63 10.27
CA SER A 55 -4.96 6.78 10.51
C SER A 55 -3.54 6.50 10.07
N ASN A 56 -2.89 7.48 9.45
CA ASN A 56 -1.49 7.38 9.06
C ASN A 56 -0.61 7.65 10.29
N ILE A 57 0.43 6.86 10.47
CA ILE A 57 1.46 7.06 11.47
C ILE A 57 2.83 7.00 10.81
N ILE A 58 3.78 7.77 11.33
CA ILE A 58 5.17 7.75 10.89
C ILE A 58 6.03 7.43 12.09
N LEU A 59 6.92 6.46 11.90
CA LEU A 59 7.82 5.97 12.94
C LEU A 59 9.25 6.30 12.57
N LYS A 60 10.07 6.59 13.57
CA LYS A 60 11.53 6.50 13.45
C LYS A 60 11.97 5.03 13.49
N LEU A 61 13.20 4.74 13.08
CA LEU A 61 13.74 3.38 13.13
C LEU A 61 13.84 2.80 14.54
N ASN A 62 13.82 3.63 15.57
CA ASN A 62 13.79 3.21 16.97
C ASN A 62 12.37 2.91 17.50
N GLY A 63 11.34 3.09 16.65
CA GLY A 63 9.94 2.83 16.99
C GLY A 63 9.15 4.05 17.51
N ASP A 64 9.79 5.20 17.72
CA ASP A 64 9.10 6.38 18.19
C ASP A 64 8.12 6.91 17.12
N VAL A 65 6.89 7.19 17.55
CA VAL A 65 5.88 7.84 16.69
C VAL A 65 6.23 9.31 16.51
N VAL A 66 6.28 9.76 15.27
CA VAL A 66 6.53 11.15 14.93
C VAL A 66 5.21 11.84 14.63
N ALA A 67 4.87 12.84 15.44
CA ALA A 67 3.78 13.74 15.12
C ALA A 67 4.25 14.81 14.11
N ASN A 68 3.31 15.32 13.30
CA ASN A 68 3.50 16.45 12.39
C ASN A 68 4.33 16.20 11.10
N ILE A 69 4.56 14.96 10.72
CA ILE A 69 5.06 14.63 9.38
C ILE A 69 3.90 14.00 8.59
N ALA A 70 3.60 14.57 7.43
CA ALA A 70 2.65 13.96 6.50
C ALA A 70 3.36 12.88 5.67
N SER A 71 2.72 11.74 5.46
CA SER A 71 3.32 10.63 4.68
C SER A 71 3.67 11.04 3.23
N GLU A 72 2.97 12.04 2.71
CA GLU A 72 3.15 12.59 1.37
C GLU A 72 4.46 13.40 1.23
N THR A 73 5.04 13.84 2.35
CA THR A 73 6.33 14.57 2.34
C THR A 73 7.54 13.66 2.32
N LEU A 74 7.35 12.35 2.52
CA LEU A 74 8.44 11.39 2.52
C LEU A 74 8.85 11.05 1.08
N GLU A 75 10.13 11.19 0.80
CA GLU A 75 10.72 10.71 -0.45
C GLU A 75 10.94 9.20 -0.38
N SER A 76 10.47 8.47 -1.39
CA SER A 76 10.64 7.02 -1.45
C SER A 76 11.80 6.64 -2.37
N VAL A 77 12.69 5.79 -1.88
CA VAL A 77 13.82 5.25 -2.62
C VAL A 77 13.71 3.73 -2.70
N ASN A 78 13.66 3.19 -3.91
CA ASN A 78 13.65 1.74 -4.13
C ASN A 78 15.07 1.22 -4.30
N ASN A 79 15.49 0.32 -3.41
CA ASN A 79 16.73 -0.42 -3.58
C ASN A 79 16.54 -1.53 -4.63
N LYS A 80 17.11 -1.35 -5.82
CA LYS A 80 16.95 -2.28 -6.95
C LYS A 80 17.49 -3.68 -6.68
N SER A 81 18.43 -3.86 -5.76
CA SER A 81 19.00 -5.18 -5.45
C SER A 81 18.14 -5.99 -4.49
N THR A 82 17.56 -5.35 -3.48
CA THR A 82 16.73 -5.99 -2.45
C THR A 82 15.22 -5.84 -2.71
N GLY A 83 14.83 -4.90 -3.58
CA GLY A 83 13.43 -4.52 -3.79
C GLY A 83 12.81 -3.74 -2.63
N GLN A 84 13.61 -3.40 -1.60
CA GLN A 84 13.12 -2.63 -0.45
C GLN A 84 12.84 -1.19 -0.80
N LEU A 85 11.67 -0.71 -0.41
CA LEU A 85 11.29 0.69 -0.46
C LEU A 85 11.61 1.33 0.89
N LYS A 86 12.43 2.37 0.86
CA LYS A 86 12.81 3.18 2.02
C LYS A 86 12.25 4.58 1.88
N TYR A 87 11.95 5.22 2.99
CA TYR A 87 11.32 6.53 3.03
C TYR A 87 12.20 7.51 3.81
N PHE A 88 12.43 8.69 3.24
CA PHE A 88 13.33 9.69 3.79
C PHE A 88 12.66 11.07 3.87
N LEU A 89 13.03 11.84 4.87
CA LEU A 89 12.83 13.27 4.96
C LEU A 89 14.11 13.88 5.53
N ASP A 90 14.66 14.89 4.85
CA ASP A 90 15.93 15.55 5.24
C ASP A 90 17.07 14.55 5.55
N ASN A 91 17.21 13.52 4.71
CA ASN A 91 18.19 12.42 4.86
C ASN A 91 17.99 11.53 6.10
N VAL A 92 16.88 11.66 6.82
CA VAL A 92 16.52 10.77 7.93
C VAL A 92 15.54 9.72 7.41
N GLU A 93 15.80 8.44 7.72
CA GLU A 93 14.92 7.32 7.34
C GLU A 93 13.75 7.21 8.31
N TYR A 94 12.55 7.08 7.75
CA TYR A 94 11.30 6.90 8.47
C TYR A 94 10.54 5.67 7.97
N LEU A 95 9.64 5.16 8.79
CA LEU A 95 8.76 4.04 8.47
C LEU A 95 7.31 4.55 8.47
N PRO A 96 6.70 4.76 7.31
CA PRO A 96 5.27 5.01 7.24
C PRO A 96 4.51 3.75 7.61
N ALA A 97 3.45 3.90 8.40
CA ALA A 97 2.55 2.82 8.77
C ALA A 97 1.12 3.36 8.92
N TYR A 98 0.17 2.45 9.11
CA TYR A 98 -1.23 2.80 9.30
C TYR A 98 -1.75 2.10 10.55
N LYS A 99 -2.61 2.79 11.29
CA LYS A 99 -3.34 2.21 12.41
C LYS A 99 -4.82 2.12 12.04
N SER A 100 -5.38 0.94 12.20
CA SER A 100 -6.83 0.69 12.10
C SER A 100 -7.46 0.73 13.49
N SER A 101 -8.64 1.33 13.59
CA SER A 101 -9.43 1.38 14.82
C SER A 101 -10.44 0.22 14.93
N ASN A 102 -10.90 -0.32 13.79
CA ASN A 102 -11.86 -1.42 13.77
C ASN A 102 -11.70 -2.30 12.49
N PRO A 103 -11.14 -3.52 12.62
CA PRO A 103 -10.48 -4.08 13.81
C PRO A 103 -9.23 -3.29 14.21
N GLU A 104 -8.84 -3.35 15.48
CA GLU A 104 -7.61 -2.70 15.93
C GLU A 104 -6.39 -3.45 15.37
N ALA A 105 -5.63 -2.78 14.52
CA ALA A 105 -4.50 -3.36 13.81
C ALA A 105 -3.46 -2.32 13.43
N PHE A 106 -2.24 -2.78 13.20
CA PHE A 106 -1.16 -2.00 12.60
C PHE A 106 -0.86 -2.55 11.22
N ILE A 107 -0.83 -1.67 10.22
CA ILE A 107 -0.59 -2.06 8.83
C ILE A 107 0.71 -1.40 8.35
N ILE A 108 1.62 -2.22 7.87
CA ILE A 108 2.96 -1.82 7.45
C ILE A 108 3.06 -2.03 5.95
N PRO A 109 3.45 -1.01 5.16
CA PRO A 109 3.79 -1.23 3.77
C PRO A 109 5.05 -2.11 3.68
N ILE A 110 4.97 -3.13 2.85
CA ILE A 110 6.07 -4.06 2.62
C ILE A 110 6.50 -4.03 1.15
N SER A 111 7.77 -4.27 0.92
CA SER A 111 8.31 -4.46 -0.43
C SER A 111 9.51 -5.39 -0.41
N GLY A 112 9.70 -6.11 -1.49
CA GLY A 112 10.81 -7.04 -1.62
C GLY A 112 10.98 -7.52 -3.05
N LYS A 113 12.15 -8.08 -3.34
CA LYS A 113 12.45 -8.59 -4.69
C LYS A 113 11.74 -9.92 -4.89
N GLY A 114 10.91 -9.97 -5.94
CA GLY A 114 10.38 -11.21 -6.50
C GLY A 114 11.34 -11.83 -7.51
N LEU A 115 10.85 -12.76 -8.30
CA LEU A 115 11.65 -13.42 -9.34
C LEU A 115 11.92 -12.48 -10.52
N TRP A 116 10.90 -11.74 -10.97
CA TRP A 116 10.98 -10.85 -12.13
C TRP A 116 10.90 -9.36 -11.78
N SER A 117 10.25 -9.03 -10.66
CA SER A 117 9.98 -7.64 -10.30
C SER A 117 10.09 -7.39 -8.80
N THR A 118 9.92 -6.15 -8.39
CA THR A 118 9.64 -5.83 -6.99
C THR A 118 8.17 -6.08 -6.70
N LEU A 119 7.92 -6.81 -5.62
CA LEU A 119 6.58 -7.00 -5.03
C LEU A 119 6.34 -5.86 -4.04
N PHE A 120 5.14 -5.30 -4.06
CA PHE A 120 4.69 -4.29 -3.09
C PHE A 120 3.38 -4.76 -2.45
N GLY A 121 3.28 -4.60 -1.15
CA GLY A 121 2.13 -5.06 -0.40
C GLY A 121 1.92 -4.33 0.90
N TYR A 122 0.95 -4.83 1.67
CA TYR A 122 0.68 -4.42 3.05
C TYR A 122 0.65 -5.65 3.94
N PHE A 123 1.19 -5.51 5.14
CA PHE A 123 1.24 -6.52 6.17
C PHE A 123 0.54 -5.99 7.41
N ALA A 124 -0.51 -6.66 7.86
CA ALA A 124 -1.29 -6.24 9.03
C ALA A 124 -1.01 -7.16 10.21
N LEU A 125 -0.73 -6.54 11.34
CA LEU A 125 -0.58 -7.19 12.64
C LEU A 125 -1.75 -6.79 13.55
N GLU A 126 -2.18 -7.72 14.39
CA GLU A 126 -3.09 -7.43 15.48
C GLU A 126 -2.45 -6.50 16.51
N ARG A 127 -3.23 -6.10 17.51
CA ARG A 127 -2.78 -5.22 18.59
C ARG A 127 -1.56 -5.76 19.37
N ASP A 128 -1.39 -7.07 19.43
CA ASP A 128 -0.27 -7.72 20.09
C ASP A 128 1.08 -7.59 19.35
N LEU A 129 1.04 -7.03 18.12
CA LEU A 129 2.19 -6.85 17.23
C LEU A 129 2.93 -8.16 16.90
N ASN A 130 2.27 -9.29 17.07
CA ASN A 130 2.81 -10.63 16.85
C ASN A 130 1.93 -11.48 15.93
N THR A 131 0.61 -11.41 16.12
CA THR A 131 -0.34 -12.18 15.33
C THR A 131 -0.59 -11.49 13.99
N VAL A 132 -0.43 -12.24 12.91
CA VAL A 132 -0.67 -11.72 11.54
C VAL A 132 -2.16 -11.73 11.25
N MET A 133 -2.73 -10.55 11.05
CA MET A 133 -4.13 -10.40 10.65
C MET A 133 -4.32 -10.62 9.15
N GLY A 134 -3.35 -10.21 8.33
CA GLY A 134 -3.41 -10.41 6.90
C GLY A 134 -2.22 -9.81 6.15
N ILE A 135 -2.14 -10.20 4.88
CA ILE A 135 -1.16 -9.67 3.93
C ILE A 135 -1.86 -9.42 2.60
N THR A 136 -1.45 -8.38 1.88
CA THR A 136 -1.90 -8.13 0.51
C THR A 136 -0.73 -7.75 -0.37
N PHE A 137 -0.79 -8.15 -1.64
CA PHE A 137 0.13 -7.69 -2.67
C PHE A 137 -0.68 -6.96 -3.74
N TYR A 138 -0.30 -5.73 -4.07
CA TYR A 138 -1.08 -4.86 -4.97
C TYR A 138 -0.32 -4.44 -6.22
N LYS A 139 0.99 -4.66 -6.25
CA LYS A 139 1.81 -4.31 -7.42
C LYS A 139 2.98 -5.27 -7.55
N HIS A 140 3.06 -5.94 -8.70
CA HIS A 140 4.18 -6.78 -9.08
C HIS A 140 4.18 -7.00 -10.61
N GLY A 141 5.24 -7.58 -11.14
CA GLY A 141 5.37 -8.01 -12.53
C GLY A 141 5.70 -9.50 -12.65
N GLU A 142 5.21 -10.31 -11.70
CA GLU A 142 5.40 -11.75 -11.70
C GLU A 142 4.50 -12.44 -12.73
N THR A 143 4.90 -13.61 -13.19
CA THR A 143 4.17 -14.38 -14.21
C THR A 143 2.81 -14.84 -13.69
N PRO A 144 1.70 -14.54 -14.40
CA PRO A 144 0.37 -15.06 -14.07
C PRO A 144 0.36 -16.59 -13.97
N GLY A 145 -0.34 -17.14 -12.99
CA GLY A 145 -0.41 -18.60 -12.74
C GLY A 145 0.84 -19.20 -12.08
N LEU A 146 1.85 -18.36 -11.78
CA LEU A 146 3.07 -18.74 -11.06
C LEU A 146 3.30 -17.72 -9.93
N GLY A 147 4.31 -16.87 -10.04
CA GLY A 147 4.60 -15.85 -9.02
C GLY A 147 3.47 -14.84 -8.79
N GLY A 148 2.61 -14.60 -9.80
CA GLY A 148 1.42 -13.75 -9.67
C GLY A 148 0.33 -14.30 -8.74
N GLU A 149 0.42 -15.57 -8.35
CA GLU A 149 -0.52 -16.17 -7.39
C GLU A 149 -0.44 -15.55 -5.98
N VAL A 150 0.57 -14.75 -5.69
CA VAL A 150 0.70 -14.00 -4.42
C VAL A 150 -0.49 -13.06 -4.16
N GLU A 151 -1.21 -12.64 -5.21
CA GLU A 151 -2.43 -11.83 -5.08
C GLU A 151 -3.66 -12.65 -4.64
N LYS A 152 -3.60 -13.96 -4.69
CA LYS A 152 -4.73 -14.82 -4.40
C LYS A 152 -4.91 -15.03 -2.89
N LYS A 153 -6.17 -15.06 -2.45
CA LYS A 153 -6.50 -15.29 -1.03
C LYS A 153 -5.93 -16.60 -0.48
N TRP A 154 -5.92 -17.67 -1.28
CA TRP A 154 -5.38 -18.96 -0.82
C TRP A 154 -3.88 -18.87 -0.47
N PHE A 155 -3.12 -18.04 -1.19
CA PHE A 155 -1.71 -17.80 -0.87
C PHE A 155 -1.58 -16.91 0.39
N GLN A 156 -2.31 -15.80 0.42
CA GLN A 156 -2.27 -14.82 1.50
C GLN A 156 -2.71 -15.41 2.84
N ASN A 157 -3.69 -16.32 2.83
CA ASN A 157 -4.18 -16.97 4.05
C ASN A 157 -3.15 -17.87 4.74
N ASN A 158 -2.06 -18.27 4.06
CA ASN A 158 -0.99 -19.04 4.71
C ASN A 158 -0.17 -18.20 5.72
N PHE A 159 -0.32 -16.90 5.73
CA PHE A 159 0.39 -15.99 6.64
C PHE A 159 -0.45 -15.56 7.84
N VAL A 160 -1.74 -15.89 7.87
CA VAL A 160 -2.67 -15.46 8.92
C VAL A 160 -2.56 -16.39 10.13
N GLY A 161 -2.44 -15.79 11.33
CA GLY A 161 -2.34 -16.50 12.61
C GLY A 161 -1.00 -16.46 13.31
#